data_2bdc8a9b9194b6ee896e7a35d04a345e
#
_entry.id   2bdc8a9b9194b6ee896e7a35d04a345e
#
_cell.length_a   1.000
_cell.length_b   1.000
_cell.length_c   1.000
_cell.angle_alpha   90.00
_cell.angle_beta   90.00
_cell.angle_gamma   90.00
#
_symmetry.space_group_name_H-M   'P 1'
#
loop_
_entity.id
_entity.type
_entity.pdbx_description
1 polymer ?
#
loop_
_entity_poly.entity_id
_entity_poly.type
_entity_poly.pdbx_seq_one_letter_code
_entity_poly.pdbx_strand_id
1 'polypeptide(L)'
;HDTSIGHGTSIGDRTSIGHGTSIGDRTSIGDRTSIGYDTSIGHDTSIGARFFIAIKSKIPSEIKLDKIVNLNGFYEYEASAYLCNKKILVQLGCFTRSTEEWEADFWNNDKEFPEGSPQAIERLKTFEHIKAMAEVAFKDDLKVGDKDE
;
A
#
# COMPACT_ATOMS: atom_id res chain seq x y z
N HIS A 1 -22.01 0.64 -7.12
CA HIS A 1 -21.67 1.06 -5.76
C HIS A 1 -21.09 2.45 -5.77
N ASP A 2 -21.49 3.23 -4.80
CA ASP A 2 -21.18 4.64 -4.81
C ASP A 2 -19.80 4.92 -4.24
N THR A 3 -19.12 5.90 -4.84
CA THR A 3 -17.89 6.43 -4.32
C THR A 3 -18.22 7.53 -3.31
N SER A 4 -17.58 7.51 -2.17
CA SER A 4 -17.78 8.49 -1.11
C SER A 4 -16.49 9.28 -0.90
N ILE A 5 -16.56 10.59 -0.96
CA ILE A 5 -15.41 11.46 -0.80
C ILE A 5 -15.68 12.46 0.32
N GLY A 6 -14.83 12.44 1.34
CA GLY A 6 -15.01 13.29 2.51
C GLY A 6 -14.76 14.76 2.24
N HIS A 7 -15.08 15.58 3.22
CA HIS A 7 -14.92 17.04 3.15
C HIS A 7 -13.44 17.41 3.14
N GLY A 8 -13.13 18.48 2.43
CA GLY A 8 -11.76 19.00 2.41
C GLY A 8 -10.79 18.14 1.63
N THR A 9 -11.29 17.22 0.83
CA THR A 9 -10.44 16.33 0.02
C THR A 9 -9.97 17.07 -1.23
N SER A 10 -8.69 16.90 -1.54
CA SER A 10 -8.07 17.47 -2.73
C SER A 10 -7.60 16.32 -3.63
N ILE A 11 -8.03 16.33 -4.87
CA ILE A 11 -7.70 15.26 -5.81
C ILE A 11 -7.04 15.88 -7.02
N GLY A 12 -5.83 15.40 -7.34
CA GLY A 12 -5.05 15.90 -8.46
C GLY A 12 -5.64 15.54 -9.81
N ASP A 13 -5.05 16.11 -10.85
CA ASP A 13 -5.49 15.90 -12.23
C ASP A 13 -5.23 14.46 -12.69
N ARG A 14 -6.12 13.99 -13.57
CA ARG A 14 -5.98 12.67 -14.19
C ARG A 14 -5.97 11.52 -13.19
N THR A 15 -6.62 11.73 -12.05
CA THR A 15 -6.78 10.69 -11.05
C THR A 15 -7.96 9.82 -11.42
N SER A 16 -7.78 8.52 -11.31
CA SER A 16 -8.83 7.54 -11.55
C SER A 16 -9.21 6.90 -10.23
N ILE A 17 -10.51 6.90 -9.92
CA ILE A 17 -11.00 6.33 -8.66
C ILE A 17 -12.06 5.29 -8.99
N GLY A 18 -11.80 4.05 -8.58
CA GLY A 18 -12.74 2.97 -8.80
C GLY A 18 -14.02 3.13 -8.00
N HIS A 19 -15.11 2.50 -8.46
CA HIS A 19 -16.39 2.58 -7.77
C HIS A 19 -16.30 1.91 -6.39
N GLY A 20 -17.18 2.30 -5.49
CA GLY A 20 -17.22 1.74 -4.14
C GLY A 20 -16.07 2.19 -3.25
N THR A 21 -15.27 3.15 -3.70
CA THR A 21 -14.15 3.66 -2.92
C THR A 21 -14.63 4.68 -1.92
N SER A 22 -14.09 4.62 -0.71
CA SER A 22 -14.39 5.55 0.36
C SER A 22 -13.12 6.33 0.72
N ILE A 23 -13.19 7.65 0.64
CA ILE A 23 -12.06 8.53 0.92
C ILE A 23 -12.45 9.43 2.10
N GLY A 24 -11.67 9.36 3.17
CA GLY A 24 -11.93 10.14 4.37
C GLY A 24 -11.71 11.64 4.19
N ASP A 25 -12.13 12.40 5.19
CA ASP A 25 -12.01 13.87 5.18
C ASP A 25 -10.56 14.31 5.12
N ARG A 26 -10.33 15.44 4.52
CA ARG A 26 -9.02 16.11 4.51
C ARG A 26 -7.91 15.24 3.92
N THR A 27 -8.26 14.44 2.94
CA THR A 27 -7.30 13.58 2.22
C THR A 27 -6.79 14.32 0.99
N SER A 28 -5.50 14.19 0.71
CA SER A 28 -4.88 14.80 -0.46
C SER A 28 -4.34 13.69 -1.36
N ILE A 29 -4.73 13.72 -2.62
CA ILE A 29 -4.31 12.70 -3.61
C ILE A 29 -3.63 13.41 -4.77
N GLY A 30 -2.39 13.03 -5.04
CA GLY A 30 -1.59 13.65 -6.10
C GLY A 30 -2.07 13.29 -7.50
N ASP A 31 -1.51 13.97 -8.49
CA ASP A 31 -1.88 13.79 -9.90
C ASP A 31 -1.58 12.38 -10.41
N ARG A 32 -2.39 11.94 -11.36
CA ARG A 32 -2.17 10.69 -12.09
C ARG A 32 -2.14 9.44 -11.20
N THR A 33 -2.82 9.52 -10.08
CA THR A 33 -2.97 8.38 -9.18
C THR A 33 -4.15 7.52 -9.62
N SER A 34 -3.99 6.22 -9.56
CA SER A 34 -5.06 5.28 -9.88
C SER A 34 -5.43 4.52 -8.62
N ILE A 35 -6.70 4.58 -8.26
CA ILE A 35 -7.22 3.92 -7.06
C ILE A 35 -8.22 2.85 -7.50
N GLY A 36 -7.93 1.61 -7.13
CA GLY A 36 -8.79 0.49 -7.47
C GLY A 36 -10.14 0.54 -6.77
N TYR A 37 -11.12 -0.20 -7.28
CA TYR A 37 -12.46 -0.19 -6.70
C TYR A 37 -12.47 -0.80 -5.29
N ASP A 38 -13.49 -0.45 -4.52
CA ASP A 38 -13.72 -0.91 -3.14
C ASP A 38 -12.54 -0.65 -2.21
N THR A 39 -11.82 0.42 -2.45
CA THR A 39 -10.69 0.85 -1.62
C THR A 39 -11.20 1.78 -0.52
N SER A 40 -10.59 1.68 0.64
CA SER A 40 -10.90 2.56 1.77
C SER A 40 -9.65 3.36 2.12
N ILE A 41 -9.78 4.69 2.13
CA ILE A 41 -8.68 5.59 2.48
C ILE A 41 -9.12 6.40 3.69
N GLY A 42 -8.36 6.33 4.77
CA GLY A 42 -8.68 7.01 6.01
C GLY A 42 -8.57 8.53 5.90
N HIS A 43 -9.08 9.23 6.90
CA HIS A 43 -9.04 10.70 6.93
C HIS A 43 -7.62 11.22 7.17
N ASP A 44 -7.39 12.46 6.81
CA ASP A 44 -6.10 13.14 7.02
C ASP A 44 -4.93 12.39 6.39
N THR A 45 -5.16 11.77 5.24
CA THR A 45 -4.16 10.98 4.52
C THR A 45 -3.62 11.80 3.35
N SER A 46 -2.34 11.66 3.09
CA SER A 46 -1.70 12.29 1.93
C SER A 46 -1.11 11.22 1.04
N ILE A 47 -1.49 11.24 -0.22
CA ILE A 47 -1.00 10.28 -1.22
C ILE A 47 -0.32 11.06 -2.33
N GLY A 48 0.94 10.72 -2.62
CA GLY A 48 1.72 11.38 -3.65
C GLY A 48 1.19 11.13 -5.05
N ALA A 49 1.84 11.74 -6.03
CA ALA A 49 1.47 11.59 -7.44
C ALA A 49 1.90 10.24 -8.00
N ARG A 50 1.14 9.79 -9.01
CA ARG A 50 1.48 8.58 -9.78
C ARG A 50 1.48 7.30 -8.96
N PHE A 51 0.65 7.26 -7.92
CA PHE A 51 0.46 6.04 -7.16
C PHE A 51 -0.50 5.12 -7.89
N PHE A 52 -0.30 3.83 -7.69
CA PHE A 52 -1.28 2.83 -8.05
C PHE A 52 -1.71 2.13 -6.76
N ILE A 53 -2.98 2.24 -6.42
CA ILE A 53 -3.53 1.60 -5.22
C ILE A 53 -4.44 0.48 -5.68
N ALA A 54 -4.11 -0.74 -5.30
CA ALA A 54 -4.82 -1.92 -5.75
C ALA A 54 -6.26 -1.96 -5.21
N ILE A 55 -7.09 -2.74 -5.85
CA ILE A 55 -8.49 -2.91 -5.43
C ILE A 55 -8.56 -3.45 -4.00
N LYS A 56 -9.61 -3.07 -3.30
CA LYS A 56 -9.90 -3.54 -1.93
C LYS A 56 -8.81 -3.24 -0.93
N SER A 57 -8.01 -2.21 -1.18
CA SER A 57 -6.96 -1.79 -0.26
C SER A 57 -7.56 -1.01 0.91
N LYS A 58 -6.85 -1.03 2.02
CA LYS A 58 -7.22 -0.23 3.18
C LYS A 58 -6.02 0.62 3.58
N ILE A 59 -6.17 1.92 3.41
CA ILE A 59 -5.13 2.88 3.77
C ILE A 59 -5.55 3.52 5.10
N PRO A 60 -4.74 3.38 6.15
CA PRO A 60 -5.10 3.94 7.46
C PRO A 60 -5.20 5.45 7.45
N SER A 61 -5.85 6.01 8.48
CA SER A 61 -5.94 7.45 8.66
C SER A 61 -4.61 8.04 9.11
N GLU A 62 -4.43 9.33 8.84
CA GLU A 62 -3.34 10.14 9.38
C GLU A 62 -1.95 9.68 8.94
N ILE A 63 -1.84 9.15 7.73
CA ILE A 63 -0.54 8.75 7.20
C ILE A 63 -0.21 9.52 5.93
N LYS A 64 1.07 9.54 5.60
CA LYS A 64 1.57 10.15 4.38
C LYS A 64 2.30 9.09 3.57
N LEU A 65 1.78 8.81 2.39
CA LEU A 65 2.43 7.88 1.46
C LEU A 65 3.31 8.70 0.52
N ASP A 66 4.62 8.57 0.69
CA ASP A 66 5.58 9.40 -0.03
C ASP A 66 6.04 8.79 -1.34
N LYS A 67 6.25 7.50 -1.34
CA LYS A 67 6.77 6.79 -2.51
C LYS A 67 6.13 5.41 -2.59
N ILE A 68 6.17 4.83 -3.79
CA ILE A 68 5.61 3.51 -4.05
C ILE A 68 6.50 2.75 -5.02
N VAL A 69 6.61 1.44 -4.81
CA VAL A 69 7.11 0.53 -5.83
C VAL A 69 6.06 -0.56 -6.04
N ASN A 70 5.93 -1.00 -7.28
CA ASN A 70 4.94 -2.01 -7.67
C ASN A 70 5.64 -3.22 -8.28
N LEU A 71 5.10 -4.39 -8.00
CA LEU A 71 5.56 -5.64 -8.59
C LEU A 71 4.32 -6.36 -9.11
N ASN A 72 4.00 -6.11 -10.37
CA ASN A 72 2.79 -6.64 -11.00
C ASN A 72 3.14 -7.53 -12.17
N GLY A 73 2.33 -8.55 -12.39
CA GLY A 73 2.46 -9.42 -13.55
C GLY A 73 3.59 -10.44 -13.45
N PHE A 74 4.27 -10.51 -12.33
CA PHE A 74 5.37 -11.43 -12.11
C PHE A 74 4.92 -12.66 -11.30
N TYR A 75 4.11 -12.40 -10.29
CA TYR A 75 3.51 -13.42 -9.45
C TYR A 75 2.00 -13.34 -9.57
N GLU A 76 1.33 -14.33 -9.05
CA GLU A 76 -0.13 -14.34 -8.99
C GLU A 76 -0.66 -13.12 -8.22
N TYR A 77 0.08 -12.69 -7.22
CA TYR A 77 -0.32 -11.54 -6.42
C TYR A 77 0.21 -10.24 -7.00
N GLU A 78 -0.64 -9.23 -6.98
CA GLU A 78 -0.18 -7.88 -7.19
C GLU A 78 0.41 -7.39 -5.87
N ALA A 79 1.59 -6.83 -5.94
CA ALA A 79 2.29 -6.37 -4.75
C ALA A 79 2.70 -4.92 -4.90
N SER A 80 2.60 -4.18 -3.81
CA SER A 80 3.06 -2.79 -3.77
C SER A 80 3.73 -2.56 -2.43
N ALA A 81 4.74 -1.72 -2.42
CA ALA A 81 5.35 -1.27 -1.18
C ALA A 81 5.28 0.24 -1.13
N TYR A 82 4.92 0.76 0.02
CA TYR A 82 4.76 2.19 0.24
C TYR A 82 5.75 2.67 1.28
N LEU A 83 6.33 3.82 1.02
CA LEU A 83 7.08 4.52 2.05
C LEU A 83 6.12 5.40 2.83
N CYS A 84 6.03 5.14 4.13
CA CYS A 84 5.10 5.84 5.00
C CYS A 84 5.78 6.12 6.33
N ASN A 85 6.01 7.40 6.64
CA ASN A 85 6.64 7.81 7.89
C ASN A 85 7.94 7.05 8.16
N LYS A 86 8.78 6.93 7.15
CA LYS A 86 10.07 6.24 7.21
C LYS A 86 9.96 4.74 7.46
N LYS A 87 8.79 4.19 7.25
CA LYS A 87 8.55 2.75 7.35
C LYS A 87 8.04 2.22 6.03
N ILE A 88 8.22 0.93 5.82
CA ILE A 88 7.73 0.27 4.63
C ILE A 88 6.44 -0.46 4.96
N LEU A 89 5.39 -0.14 4.23
CA LEU A 89 4.15 -0.91 4.24
C LEU A 89 4.11 -1.74 2.96
N VAL A 90 3.74 -3.00 3.09
CA VAL A 90 3.63 -3.90 1.94
C VAL A 90 2.19 -4.35 1.76
N GLN A 91 1.70 -4.20 0.55
CA GLN A 91 0.38 -4.70 0.17
C GLN A 91 0.56 -5.95 -0.69
N LEU A 92 -0.09 -7.03 -0.29
CA LEU A 92 -0.15 -8.27 -1.06
C LEU A 92 -1.63 -8.59 -1.24
N GLY A 93 -2.10 -8.51 -2.49
CA GLY A 93 -3.52 -8.66 -2.74
C GLY A 93 -4.30 -7.55 -2.02
N CYS A 94 -5.23 -7.91 -1.17
CA CYS A 94 -6.06 -6.94 -0.46
C CYS A 94 -5.59 -6.63 0.97
N PHE A 95 -4.44 -7.15 1.38
CA PHE A 95 -3.91 -6.92 2.72
C PHE A 95 -2.71 -5.99 2.68
N THR A 96 -2.74 -4.98 3.56
CA THR A 96 -1.64 -4.03 3.71
C THR A 96 -1.14 -4.09 5.15
N ARG A 97 0.13 -4.40 5.32
CA ARG A 97 0.77 -4.55 6.64
C ARG A 97 2.19 -4.03 6.57
N SER A 98 2.74 -3.64 7.72
CA SER A 98 4.16 -3.31 7.78
C SER A 98 5.00 -4.56 7.51
N THR A 99 6.28 -4.37 7.19
CA THR A 99 7.18 -5.52 6.99
C THR A 99 7.28 -6.35 8.27
N GLU A 100 7.31 -5.69 9.42
CA GLU A 100 7.36 -6.37 10.70
C GLU A 100 6.12 -7.23 10.94
N GLU A 101 4.94 -6.71 10.61
CA GLU A 101 3.69 -7.44 10.76
C GLU A 101 3.64 -8.66 9.84
N TRP A 102 4.09 -8.51 8.59
CA TRP A 102 4.15 -9.65 7.68
C TRP A 102 5.09 -10.73 8.18
N GLU A 103 6.26 -10.34 8.67
CA GLU A 103 7.26 -11.31 9.13
C GLU A 103 6.86 -12.00 10.41
N ALA A 104 6.18 -11.29 11.31
CA ALA A 104 5.79 -11.84 12.60
C ALA A 104 4.70 -12.90 12.47
N ASP A 105 3.80 -12.76 11.51
CA ASP A 105 2.61 -13.60 11.44
C ASP A 105 2.34 -14.17 10.05
N PHE A 106 3.37 -14.26 9.24
CA PHE A 106 3.20 -14.63 7.84
C PHE A 106 2.59 -16.04 7.67
N TRP A 107 3.01 -16.96 8.52
CA TRP A 107 2.61 -18.35 8.44
C TRP A 107 1.44 -18.71 9.35
N ASN A 108 1.07 -17.81 10.23
CA ASN A 108 0.03 -18.07 11.22
C ASN A 108 -1.34 -17.53 10.80
N ASN A 109 -1.69 -17.74 9.56
CA ASN A 109 -2.92 -17.18 9.06
C ASN A 109 -3.75 -18.21 8.31
N ASP A 110 -4.37 -19.09 9.05
CA ASP A 110 -5.22 -20.14 8.50
C ASP A 110 -6.40 -19.58 7.70
N LYS A 111 -6.76 -18.32 7.95
CA LYS A 111 -7.87 -17.69 7.24
C LYS A 111 -7.48 -17.29 5.82
N GLU A 112 -6.18 -17.12 5.57
CA GLU A 112 -5.70 -16.75 4.24
C GLU A 112 -5.22 -17.98 3.50
N PHE A 113 -4.06 -18.48 3.89
CA PHE A 113 -3.50 -19.68 3.26
C PHE A 113 -2.77 -20.51 4.31
N PRO A 114 -2.99 -21.82 4.38
CA PRO A 114 -2.26 -22.65 5.33
C PRO A 114 -0.76 -22.61 5.07
N GLU A 115 -0.01 -22.69 6.14
CA GLU A 115 1.45 -22.77 6.04
C GLU A 115 1.87 -23.94 5.13
N GLY A 116 2.80 -23.67 4.21
CA GLY A 116 3.31 -24.67 3.30
C GLY A 116 2.45 -24.89 2.07
N SER A 117 1.29 -24.26 1.96
CA SER A 117 0.48 -24.39 0.75
C SER A 117 1.16 -23.65 -0.41
N PRO A 118 0.87 -24.04 -1.68
CA PRO A 118 1.45 -23.36 -2.83
C PRO A 118 1.18 -21.85 -2.81
N GLN A 119 -0.02 -21.45 -2.39
CA GLN A 119 -0.40 -20.03 -2.31
C GLN A 119 0.43 -19.30 -1.27
N ALA A 120 0.64 -19.92 -0.10
CA ALA A 120 1.43 -19.30 0.95
C ALA A 120 2.89 -19.16 0.53
N ILE A 121 3.43 -20.16 -0.16
CA ILE A 121 4.82 -20.13 -0.65
C ILE A 121 4.98 -19.00 -1.68
N GLU A 122 4.04 -18.88 -2.62
CA GLU A 122 4.13 -17.83 -3.62
C GLU A 122 3.98 -16.45 -2.99
N ARG A 123 3.09 -16.32 -2.01
CA ARG A 123 2.92 -15.06 -1.31
C ARG A 123 4.20 -14.65 -0.58
N LEU A 124 4.88 -15.61 0.03
CA LEU A 124 6.15 -15.34 0.69
C LEU A 124 7.21 -14.87 -0.30
N LYS A 125 7.32 -15.52 -1.44
CA LYS A 125 8.27 -15.10 -2.47
C LYS A 125 7.96 -13.70 -2.98
N THR A 126 6.70 -13.40 -3.19
CA THR A 126 6.27 -12.07 -3.61
C THR A 126 6.65 -11.04 -2.56
N PHE A 127 6.42 -11.35 -1.29
CA PHE A 127 6.78 -10.48 -0.19
C PHE A 127 8.28 -10.21 -0.15
N GLU A 128 9.08 -11.27 -0.24
CA GLU A 128 10.53 -11.12 -0.21
C GLU A 128 11.06 -10.25 -1.35
N HIS A 129 10.49 -10.41 -2.54
CA HIS A 129 10.87 -9.61 -3.70
C HIS A 129 10.49 -8.15 -3.53
N ILE A 130 9.24 -7.88 -3.16
CA ILE A 130 8.79 -6.49 -3.05
C ILE A 130 9.49 -5.78 -1.89
N LYS A 131 9.77 -6.51 -0.80
CA LYS A 131 10.52 -5.95 0.31
C LYS A 131 11.94 -5.55 -0.13
N ALA A 132 12.62 -6.42 -0.86
CA ALA A 132 13.96 -6.13 -1.36
C ALA A 132 13.95 -4.93 -2.30
N MET A 133 12.97 -4.85 -3.21
CA MET A 133 12.82 -3.71 -4.10
C MET A 133 12.61 -2.41 -3.31
N ALA A 134 11.75 -2.47 -2.31
CA ALA A 134 11.45 -1.30 -1.48
C ALA A 134 12.68 -0.85 -0.69
N GLU A 135 13.43 -1.77 -0.14
CA GLU A 135 14.64 -1.43 0.62
C GLU A 135 15.68 -0.73 -0.25
N VAL A 136 15.79 -1.14 -1.50
CA VAL A 136 16.68 -0.47 -2.45
C VAL A 136 16.11 0.90 -2.86
N ALA A 137 14.84 0.92 -3.24
CA ALA A 137 14.21 2.15 -3.74
C ALA A 137 14.11 3.24 -2.68
N PHE A 138 13.87 2.86 -1.42
CA PHE A 138 13.67 3.80 -0.32
C PHE A 138 14.89 3.94 0.58
N LYS A 139 16.02 3.42 0.16
CA LYS A 139 17.23 3.35 0.97
C LYS A 139 17.60 4.68 1.61
N ASP A 140 17.63 5.74 0.83
CA ASP A 140 18.03 7.05 1.33
C ASP A 140 17.00 7.63 2.30
N ASP A 141 15.74 7.37 2.05
CA ASP A 141 14.65 7.85 2.92
C ASP A 141 14.66 7.14 4.27
N LEU A 142 14.96 5.86 4.26
CA LEU A 142 15.02 5.08 5.49
C LEU A 142 16.22 5.46 6.35
N LYS A 143 17.30 5.89 5.73
CA LYS A 143 18.53 6.26 6.46
C LYS A 143 18.51 7.64 7.07
N VAL A 144 17.61 8.50 6.63
CA VAL A 144 17.58 9.90 7.11
C VAL A 144 17.47 9.96 8.63
N GLY A 145 16.71 9.06 9.25
CA GLY A 145 16.57 9.02 10.68
C GLY A 145 17.86 8.68 11.43
N ASP A 146 18.76 7.94 10.80
CA ASP A 146 19.99 7.50 11.44
C ASP A 146 21.07 8.58 11.51
N LYS A 147 20.97 9.56 10.62
CA LYS A 147 21.98 10.62 10.56
C LYS A 147 21.88 11.63 11.69
N ASP A 148 20.77 11.66 12.36
CA ASP A 148 20.51 12.64 13.42
C ASP A 148 20.98 12.17 14.78
N GLU A 149 21.59 11.03 14.84
CA GLU A 149 22.08 10.48 16.11
C GLU A 149 23.49 10.94 16.45
#